data_df8a19b238eab7dc49b543bc58a5bd96
#
_entry.id   df8a19b238eab7dc49b543bc58a5bd96
#
_cell.length_a   1.000
_cell.length_b   1.000
_cell.length_c   1.000
_cell.angle_alpha   90.00
_cell.angle_beta   90.00
_cell.angle_gamma   90.00
#
_symmetry.space_group_name_H-M   'P 1'
#
loop_
_entity.id
_entity.type
_entity.pdbx_description
1 polymer ?
#
loop_
_entity_poly.entity_id
_entity_poly.type
_entity_poly.pdbx_seq_one_letter_code
_entity_poly.pdbx_strand_id
1 'polypeptide(L)'
;MHIVWPFILGAAIAFILNVPMRNIERHLTVFGEGSRLRRPVSLVVTILLVTGGLFLVIFVVAPQLVKTFMNLQSSIPVFFAGVRDEAERIFASNPQILEYMNQMEVDWQEVFQNMVAFLKSGAGTMLNTTFSAAVSIVSGVSSFLIGFIFAIYILLQKETLGRQIKKVLAAFLPEPAVGRILDITALTERTFSHFLTGQCAEAVILGTMFFVVLTVIRLPYALLIGVLIAFTALIPIFGAFVGLAVGVFLMLMVNPMDALIFTITFFVLQQIEGNLIYPYVVGNSVGLPSIWVLVAVTVGGSMMGIVGMLIFIPLCSVLYALLRDGVNMRLGKKGGGTAVCEDACGPVGEKDGDQGQQE
;
A
#
# COMPACT_ATOMS: atom_id res chain seq x y z
N MET A 1 -27.42 5.32 -3.62
CA MET A 1 -25.99 5.03 -3.80
C MET A 1 -25.62 3.57 -3.48
N HIS A 2 -26.34 2.85 -2.62
CA HIS A 2 -25.97 1.46 -2.25
C HIS A 2 -25.99 0.44 -3.41
N ILE A 3 -26.87 0.61 -4.41
CA ILE A 3 -27.00 -0.37 -5.52
C ILE A 3 -25.82 -0.33 -6.49
N VAL A 4 -25.21 0.83 -6.70
CA VAL A 4 -24.11 1.00 -7.66
C VAL A 4 -22.75 0.63 -7.04
N TRP A 5 -22.64 0.67 -5.71
CA TRP A 5 -21.40 0.44 -4.97
C TRP A 5 -20.72 -0.90 -5.28
N PRO A 6 -21.41 -2.06 -5.31
CA PRO A 6 -20.79 -3.34 -5.67
C PRO A 6 -20.17 -3.34 -7.08
N PHE A 7 -20.77 -2.62 -8.02
CA PHE A 7 -20.25 -2.55 -9.40
C PHE A 7 -18.99 -1.67 -9.48
N ILE A 8 -18.95 -0.56 -8.73
CA ILE A 8 -17.75 0.28 -8.64
C ILE A 8 -16.61 -0.51 -7.98
N LEU A 9 -16.91 -1.20 -6.88
CA LEU A 9 -15.97 -2.07 -6.20
C LEU A 9 -15.49 -3.21 -7.11
N GLY A 10 -16.40 -3.83 -7.85
CA GLY A 10 -16.04 -4.86 -8.82
C GLY A 10 -15.18 -4.36 -9.98
N ALA A 11 -15.45 -3.16 -10.48
CA ALA A 11 -14.59 -2.53 -11.49
C ALA A 11 -13.19 -2.22 -10.93
N ALA A 12 -13.09 -1.75 -9.69
CA ALA A 12 -11.81 -1.52 -9.01
C ALA A 12 -11.03 -2.82 -8.81
N ILE A 13 -11.70 -3.88 -8.32
CA ILE A 13 -11.10 -5.22 -8.17
C ILE A 13 -10.64 -5.76 -9.52
N ALA A 14 -11.46 -5.66 -10.56
CA ALA A 14 -11.09 -6.10 -11.92
C ALA A 14 -9.85 -5.37 -12.42
N PHE A 15 -9.78 -4.08 -12.14
CA PHE A 15 -8.66 -3.25 -12.55
C PHE A 15 -7.36 -3.66 -11.83
N ILE A 16 -7.41 -3.87 -10.51
CA ILE A 16 -6.26 -4.33 -9.71
C ILE A 16 -5.82 -5.74 -10.17
N LEU A 17 -6.75 -6.67 -10.33
CA LEU A 17 -6.44 -8.04 -10.75
C LEU A 17 -5.97 -8.14 -12.21
N ASN A 18 -6.31 -7.17 -13.06
CA ASN A 18 -5.86 -7.16 -14.45
C ASN A 18 -4.34 -7.01 -14.58
N VAL A 19 -3.67 -6.37 -13.61
CA VAL A 19 -2.22 -6.15 -13.62
C VAL A 19 -1.45 -7.49 -13.51
N PRO A 20 -1.60 -8.28 -12.43
CA PRO A 20 -0.96 -9.60 -12.34
C PRO A 20 -1.46 -10.56 -13.43
N MET A 21 -2.75 -10.52 -13.79
CA MET A 21 -3.32 -11.35 -14.85
C MET A 21 -2.63 -11.11 -16.19
N ARG A 22 -2.34 -9.85 -16.56
CA ARG A 22 -1.66 -9.52 -17.81
C ARG A 22 -0.22 -10.03 -17.84
N ASN A 23 0.48 -9.98 -16.71
CA ASN A 23 1.82 -10.55 -16.60
C ASN A 23 1.80 -12.05 -16.74
N ILE A 24 0.88 -12.74 -16.07
CA ILE A 24 0.69 -14.18 -16.17
C ILE A 24 0.29 -14.57 -17.60
N GLU A 25 -0.64 -13.84 -18.22
CA GLU A 25 -1.09 -14.05 -19.60
C GLU A 25 0.07 -13.95 -20.60
N ARG A 26 1.05 -13.04 -20.38
CA ARG A 26 2.24 -12.92 -21.23
C ARG A 26 3.21 -14.09 -21.08
N HIS A 27 3.34 -14.66 -19.88
CA HIS A 27 4.24 -15.79 -19.61
C HIS A 27 3.61 -17.15 -19.94
N LEU A 28 2.30 -17.25 -20.08
CA LEU A 28 1.58 -18.46 -20.48
C LEU A 28 1.70 -18.70 -22.01
N THR A 29 2.94 -18.89 -22.47
CA THR A 29 3.25 -19.21 -23.89
C THR A 29 2.83 -20.63 -24.30
N VAL A 30 2.60 -21.50 -23.30
CA VAL A 30 2.20 -22.92 -23.50
C VAL A 30 0.86 -23.04 -24.25
N PHE A 31 -0.03 -22.07 -24.09
CA PHE A 31 -1.28 -22.01 -24.85
C PHE A 31 -1.09 -21.04 -26.02
N GLY A 32 -0.80 -21.49 -27.22
CA GLY A 32 -0.53 -20.67 -28.42
C GLY A 32 -1.34 -19.36 -28.51
N GLU A 33 -0.82 -18.39 -29.26
CA GLU A 33 -1.48 -17.10 -29.49
C GLU A 33 -2.86 -17.31 -30.09
N GLY A 34 -3.93 -16.92 -29.35
CA GLY A 34 -5.32 -17.05 -29.80
C GLY A 34 -6.15 -18.15 -29.13
N SER A 35 -5.59 -18.94 -28.21
CA SER A 35 -6.35 -19.97 -27.47
C SER A 35 -7.42 -19.34 -26.59
N ARG A 36 -8.68 -19.80 -26.75
CA ARG A 36 -9.83 -19.37 -25.92
C ARG A 36 -9.64 -19.71 -24.43
N LEU A 37 -8.76 -20.67 -24.11
CA LEU A 37 -8.51 -21.11 -22.74
C LEU A 37 -7.44 -20.28 -22.01
N ARG A 38 -6.60 -19.53 -22.72
CA ARG A 38 -5.52 -18.74 -22.15
C ARG A 38 -6.00 -17.74 -21.08
N ARG A 39 -7.12 -17.07 -21.33
CA ARG A 39 -7.69 -16.09 -20.40
C ARG A 39 -8.31 -16.70 -19.15
N PRO A 40 -9.24 -17.67 -19.25
CA PRO A 40 -9.80 -18.26 -18.04
C PRO A 40 -8.72 -18.91 -17.18
N VAL A 41 -7.71 -19.55 -17.79
CA VAL A 41 -6.58 -20.13 -17.05
C VAL A 41 -5.75 -19.03 -16.36
N SER A 42 -5.38 -17.96 -17.06
CA SER A 42 -4.66 -16.83 -16.50
C SER A 42 -5.44 -16.16 -15.35
N LEU A 43 -6.76 -16.02 -15.47
CA LEU A 43 -7.62 -15.51 -14.43
C LEU A 43 -7.62 -16.42 -13.18
N VAL A 44 -7.82 -17.73 -13.37
CA VAL A 44 -7.79 -18.70 -12.26
C VAL A 44 -6.44 -18.68 -11.55
N VAL A 45 -5.34 -18.70 -12.30
CA VAL A 45 -3.98 -18.62 -11.73
C VAL A 45 -3.79 -17.30 -10.96
N THR A 46 -4.27 -16.19 -11.50
CA THR A 46 -4.19 -14.87 -10.82
C THR A 46 -4.97 -14.89 -9.51
N ILE A 47 -6.20 -15.38 -9.52
CA ILE A 47 -7.04 -15.47 -8.30
C ILE A 47 -6.37 -16.39 -7.28
N LEU A 48 -5.87 -17.56 -7.70
CA LEU A 48 -5.18 -18.48 -6.80
C LEU A 48 -3.92 -17.87 -6.21
N LEU A 49 -3.13 -17.12 -7.01
CA LEU A 49 -1.92 -16.46 -6.55
C LEU A 49 -2.24 -15.36 -5.53
N VAL A 50 -3.19 -14.50 -5.83
CA VAL A 50 -3.57 -13.38 -4.93
C VAL A 50 -4.23 -13.90 -3.66
N THR A 51 -5.19 -14.84 -3.78
CA THR A 51 -5.86 -15.46 -2.62
C THR A 51 -4.90 -16.32 -1.81
N GLY A 52 -4.03 -17.08 -2.47
CA GLY A 52 -3.00 -17.88 -1.83
C GLY A 52 -1.98 -17.03 -1.08
N GLY A 53 -1.54 -15.92 -1.67
CA GLY A 53 -0.67 -14.94 -1.00
C GLY A 53 -1.33 -14.33 0.23
N LEU A 54 -2.58 -13.90 0.12
CA LEU A 54 -3.35 -13.37 1.24
C LEU A 54 -3.55 -14.42 2.35
N PHE A 55 -3.88 -15.67 1.96
CA PHE A 55 -4.05 -16.77 2.90
C PHE A 55 -2.74 -17.09 3.62
N LEU A 56 -1.62 -17.15 2.89
CA LEU A 56 -0.29 -17.38 3.46
C LEU A 56 0.04 -16.32 4.51
N VAL A 57 -0.23 -15.04 4.19
CA VAL A 57 0.01 -13.95 5.13
C VAL A 57 -0.86 -14.10 6.37
N ILE A 58 -2.16 -14.31 6.22
CA ILE A 58 -3.06 -14.50 7.35
C ILE A 58 -2.62 -15.71 8.17
N PHE A 59 -2.25 -16.82 7.54
CA PHE A 59 -1.85 -18.05 8.23
C PHE A 59 -0.51 -17.92 8.96
N VAL A 60 0.43 -17.10 8.44
CA VAL A 60 1.73 -16.85 9.07
C VAL A 60 1.61 -15.77 10.15
N VAL A 61 0.94 -14.66 9.84
CA VAL A 61 0.89 -13.49 10.73
C VAL A 61 -0.09 -13.68 11.88
N ALA A 62 -1.30 -14.19 11.60
CA ALA A 62 -2.33 -14.28 12.64
C ALA A 62 -1.91 -15.15 13.85
N PRO A 63 -1.36 -16.37 13.70
CA PRO A 63 -0.93 -17.14 14.85
C PRO A 63 0.23 -16.49 15.60
N GLN A 64 1.14 -15.81 14.91
CA GLN A 64 2.24 -15.10 15.56
C GLN A 64 1.74 -13.87 16.33
N LEU A 65 0.81 -13.10 15.75
CA LEU A 65 0.16 -11.99 16.45
C LEU A 65 -0.57 -12.47 17.72
N VAL A 66 -1.32 -13.56 17.61
CA VAL A 66 -2.03 -14.13 18.78
C VAL A 66 -1.04 -14.55 19.87
N LYS A 67 0.03 -15.28 19.52
CA LYS A 67 1.08 -15.68 20.48
C LYS A 67 1.76 -14.46 21.09
N THR A 68 2.12 -13.48 20.28
CA THR A 68 2.74 -12.24 20.75
C THR A 68 1.81 -11.47 21.68
N PHE A 69 0.52 -11.39 21.34
CA PHE A 69 -0.48 -10.74 22.18
C PHE A 69 -0.66 -11.46 23.53
N MET A 70 -0.65 -12.80 23.54
CA MET A 70 -0.71 -13.58 24.79
C MET A 70 0.56 -13.39 25.63
N ASN A 71 1.73 -13.34 25.01
CA ASN A 71 2.99 -13.08 25.70
C ASN A 71 3.06 -11.64 26.24
N LEU A 72 2.46 -10.67 25.53
CA LEU A 72 2.38 -9.29 25.99
C LEU A 72 1.69 -9.16 27.35
N GLN A 73 0.60 -9.92 27.58
CA GLN A 73 -0.13 -9.89 28.83
C GLN A 73 0.77 -10.17 30.04
N SER A 74 1.74 -11.06 29.87
CA SER A 74 2.72 -11.40 30.93
C SER A 74 3.95 -10.48 30.92
N SER A 75 4.34 -9.95 29.78
CA SER A 75 5.57 -9.18 29.62
C SER A 75 5.39 -7.69 29.94
N ILE A 76 4.21 -7.12 29.69
CA ILE A 76 3.91 -5.70 29.97
C ILE A 76 4.15 -5.33 31.45
N PRO A 77 3.59 -6.06 32.46
CA PRO A 77 3.83 -5.72 33.85
C PRO A 77 5.31 -5.80 34.23
N VAL A 78 6.02 -6.82 33.74
CA VAL A 78 7.45 -7.02 34.01
C VAL A 78 8.30 -5.91 33.39
N PHE A 79 8.00 -5.50 32.17
CA PHE A 79 8.68 -4.38 31.50
C PHE A 79 8.52 -3.07 32.27
N PHE A 80 7.30 -2.73 32.67
CA PHE A 80 7.04 -1.50 33.42
C PHE A 80 7.63 -1.52 34.84
N ALA A 81 7.65 -2.70 35.50
CA ALA A 81 8.37 -2.84 36.74
C ALA A 81 9.88 -2.59 36.56
N GLY A 82 10.49 -3.14 35.50
CA GLY A 82 11.90 -2.89 35.19
C GLY A 82 12.21 -1.43 34.83
N VAL A 83 11.32 -0.78 34.07
CA VAL A 83 11.44 0.66 33.78
C VAL A 83 11.33 1.50 35.05
N ARG A 84 10.42 1.13 35.96
CA ARG A 84 10.27 1.79 37.25
C ARG A 84 11.53 1.64 38.11
N ASP A 85 12.03 0.42 38.26
CA ASP A 85 13.25 0.13 39.03
C ASP A 85 14.46 0.90 38.50
N GLU A 86 14.61 0.99 37.18
CA GLU A 86 15.71 1.73 36.56
C GLU A 86 15.51 3.25 36.70
N ALA A 87 14.28 3.74 36.58
CA ALA A 87 13.95 5.14 36.81
C ALA A 87 14.17 5.52 38.28
N GLU A 88 13.81 4.66 39.24
CA GLU A 88 14.11 4.86 40.66
C GLU A 88 15.62 4.95 40.91
N ARG A 89 16.45 4.14 40.21
CA ARG A 89 17.92 4.22 40.29
C ARG A 89 18.46 5.53 39.75
N ILE A 90 17.96 5.98 38.59
CA ILE A 90 18.44 7.21 37.91
C ILE A 90 18.01 8.45 38.69
N PHE A 91 16.80 8.48 39.20
CA PHE A 91 16.19 9.62 39.87
C PHE A 91 16.20 9.53 41.40
N ALA A 92 16.98 8.61 41.97
CA ALA A 92 17.08 8.41 43.42
C ALA A 92 17.43 9.69 44.20
N SER A 93 18.04 10.68 43.55
CA SER A 93 18.38 11.98 44.11
C SER A 93 17.26 13.04 44.04
N ASN A 94 16.12 12.75 43.38
CA ASN A 94 15.02 13.71 43.19
C ASN A 94 13.68 13.12 43.68
N PRO A 95 13.33 13.28 44.96
CA PRO A 95 12.13 12.66 45.55
C PRO A 95 10.82 13.15 44.94
N GLN A 96 10.79 14.35 44.36
CA GLN A 96 9.60 14.88 43.70
C GLN A 96 9.24 14.10 42.42
N ILE A 97 10.23 13.62 41.66
CA ILE A 97 9.99 12.82 40.44
C ILE A 97 9.46 11.44 40.81
N LEU A 98 10.00 10.85 41.88
CA LEU A 98 9.54 9.57 42.39
C LEU A 98 8.09 9.62 42.89
N GLU A 99 7.69 10.74 43.52
CA GLU A 99 6.32 10.93 43.96
C GLU A 99 5.33 11.04 42.79
N TYR A 100 5.71 11.78 41.74
CA TYR A 100 4.92 11.83 40.48
C TYR A 100 4.83 10.48 39.79
N MET A 101 5.91 9.71 39.78
CA MET A 101 5.91 8.35 39.21
C MET A 101 5.02 7.38 39.99
N ASN A 102 5.01 7.49 41.32
CA ASN A 102 4.15 6.69 42.18
C ASN A 102 2.66 7.07 42.08
N GLN A 103 2.35 8.32 41.73
CA GLN A 103 0.98 8.76 41.46
C GLN A 103 0.48 8.29 40.07
N MET A 104 1.37 7.93 39.16
CA MET A 104 1.04 7.32 37.86
C MET A 104 0.98 5.78 37.96
N GLU A 105 0.34 5.22 38.98
CA GLU A 105 -0.02 3.82 38.99
C GLU A 105 -1.02 3.53 37.88
N VAL A 106 -0.50 3.18 36.70
CA VAL A 106 -1.33 2.66 35.62
C VAL A 106 -1.63 1.20 35.96
N ASP A 107 -2.87 0.91 36.28
CA ASP A 107 -3.32 -0.48 36.40
C ASP A 107 -3.33 -1.12 35.00
N TRP A 108 -2.17 -1.74 34.67
CA TRP A 108 -1.99 -2.42 33.40
C TRP A 108 -2.95 -3.58 33.21
N GLN A 109 -3.48 -4.18 34.29
CA GLN A 109 -4.51 -5.19 34.20
C GLN A 109 -5.83 -4.56 33.74
N GLU A 110 -6.16 -3.38 34.25
CA GLU A 110 -7.36 -2.64 33.82
C GLU A 110 -7.21 -2.15 32.37
N VAL A 111 -6.06 -1.57 32.00
CA VAL A 111 -5.78 -1.15 30.61
C VAL A 111 -5.85 -2.34 29.67
N PHE A 112 -5.26 -3.48 30.03
CA PHE A 112 -5.30 -4.69 29.22
C PHE A 112 -6.71 -5.28 29.14
N GLN A 113 -7.44 -5.32 30.28
CA GLN A 113 -8.84 -5.75 30.29
C GLN A 113 -9.72 -4.83 29.44
N ASN A 114 -9.50 -3.51 29.51
CA ASN A 114 -10.21 -2.54 28.68
C ASN A 114 -9.86 -2.69 27.19
N MET A 115 -8.60 -2.98 26.85
CA MET A 115 -8.18 -3.27 25.49
C MET A 115 -8.75 -4.61 24.98
N VAL A 116 -8.72 -5.65 25.80
CA VAL A 116 -9.39 -6.94 25.51
C VAL A 116 -10.90 -6.77 25.43
N ALA A 117 -11.49 -5.97 26.33
CA ALA A 117 -12.91 -5.63 26.29
C ALA A 117 -13.24 -4.79 25.05
N PHE A 118 -12.38 -3.85 24.65
CA PHE A 118 -12.52 -3.11 23.38
C PHE A 118 -12.41 -4.03 22.16
N LEU A 119 -11.45 -4.94 22.14
CA LEU A 119 -11.32 -5.96 21.09
C LEU A 119 -12.50 -6.93 21.10
N LYS A 120 -12.92 -7.36 22.30
CA LYS A 120 -14.12 -8.20 22.49
C LYS A 120 -15.41 -7.40 22.25
N SER A 121 -15.49 -6.13 22.62
CA SER A 121 -16.66 -5.29 22.36
C SER A 121 -16.69 -4.84 20.90
N GLY A 122 -15.53 -4.62 20.26
CA GLY A 122 -15.47 -4.52 18.80
C GLY A 122 -15.97 -5.80 18.12
N ALA A 123 -15.60 -6.98 18.63
CA ALA A 123 -16.17 -8.27 18.23
C ALA A 123 -17.54 -8.54 18.86
N GLY A 124 -17.79 -8.08 20.08
CA GLY A 124 -19.01 -8.35 20.86
C GLY A 124 -20.14 -7.32 20.67
N THR A 125 -19.83 -6.10 20.27
CA THR A 125 -20.84 -5.17 19.72
C THR A 125 -21.38 -5.73 18.40
N MET A 126 -20.55 -6.51 17.68
CA MET A 126 -21.04 -7.36 16.60
C MET A 126 -21.97 -8.49 17.09
N LEU A 127 -21.83 -8.99 18.31
CA LEU A 127 -22.67 -10.08 18.85
C LEU A 127 -23.95 -9.59 19.53
N ASN A 128 -23.96 -8.42 20.17
CA ASN A 128 -25.15 -7.87 20.85
C ASN A 128 -26.10 -7.07 19.93
N THR A 129 -25.60 -6.63 18.77
CA THR A 129 -26.40 -6.24 17.62
C THR A 129 -26.51 -7.37 16.61
N THR A 130 -26.70 -8.60 17.09
CA THR A 130 -26.60 -9.84 16.31
C THR A 130 -27.42 -9.81 15.01
N PHE A 131 -28.52 -9.13 14.98
CA PHE A 131 -29.34 -9.02 13.77
C PHE A 131 -28.81 -7.92 12.82
N SER A 132 -28.47 -6.75 13.31
CA SER A 132 -27.95 -5.65 12.47
C SER A 132 -26.49 -5.89 12.03
N ALA A 133 -25.67 -6.52 12.88
CA ALA A 133 -24.31 -6.92 12.50
C ALA A 133 -24.32 -8.09 11.51
N ALA A 134 -25.17 -9.10 11.71
CA ALA A 134 -25.38 -10.16 10.73
C ALA A 134 -25.84 -9.61 9.39
N VAL A 135 -26.79 -8.68 9.38
CA VAL A 135 -27.25 -8.00 8.17
C VAL A 135 -26.12 -7.16 7.56
N SER A 136 -25.29 -6.47 8.35
CA SER A 136 -24.16 -5.69 7.86
C SER A 136 -23.04 -6.57 7.29
N ILE A 137 -22.73 -7.69 7.94
CA ILE A 137 -21.78 -8.67 7.43
C ILE A 137 -22.32 -9.33 6.17
N VAL A 138 -23.56 -9.78 6.19
CA VAL A 138 -24.20 -10.38 5.01
C VAL A 138 -24.30 -9.39 3.86
N SER A 139 -24.64 -8.14 4.12
CA SER A 139 -24.67 -7.10 3.08
C SER A 139 -23.27 -6.75 2.57
N GLY A 140 -22.26 -6.70 3.44
CA GLY A 140 -20.87 -6.49 3.06
C GLY A 140 -20.32 -7.65 2.22
N VAL A 141 -20.52 -8.89 2.68
CA VAL A 141 -20.13 -10.11 1.95
C VAL A 141 -20.90 -10.22 0.64
N SER A 142 -22.20 -9.94 0.63
CA SER A 142 -23.03 -9.93 -0.58
C SER A 142 -22.52 -8.88 -1.58
N SER A 143 -22.25 -7.66 -1.14
CA SER A 143 -21.70 -6.60 -1.98
C SER A 143 -20.32 -6.96 -2.54
N PHE A 144 -19.46 -7.58 -1.72
CA PHE A 144 -18.16 -8.07 -2.16
C PHE A 144 -18.31 -9.20 -3.18
N LEU A 145 -19.18 -10.20 -2.94
CA LEU A 145 -19.40 -11.31 -3.87
C LEU A 145 -19.95 -10.81 -5.22
N ILE A 146 -20.93 -9.91 -5.20
CA ILE A 146 -21.45 -9.30 -6.43
C ILE A 146 -20.35 -8.55 -7.15
N GLY A 147 -19.57 -7.72 -6.44
CA GLY A 147 -18.43 -6.99 -7.00
C GLY A 147 -17.37 -7.94 -7.57
N PHE A 148 -17.04 -9.00 -6.86
CA PHE A 148 -16.05 -9.99 -7.28
C PHE A 148 -16.51 -10.77 -8.52
N ILE A 149 -17.76 -11.22 -8.56
CA ILE A 149 -18.34 -11.85 -9.74
C ILE A 149 -18.31 -10.87 -10.92
N PHE A 150 -18.70 -9.61 -10.70
CA PHE A 150 -18.66 -8.58 -11.73
C PHE A 150 -17.22 -8.33 -12.23
N ALA A 151 -16.23 -8.32 -11.33
CA ALA A 151 -14.83 -8.22 -11.69
C ALA A 151 -14.38 -9.38 -12.60
N ILE A 152 -14.79 -10.61 -12.28
CA ILE A 152 -14.51 -11.77 -13.11
C ILE A 152 -15.11 -11.61 -14.52
N TYR A 153 -16.38 -11.16 -14.62
CA TYR A 153 -17.01 -10.91 -15.91
C TYR A 153 -16.30 -9.82 -16.72
N ILE A 154 -15.91 -8.72 -16.09
CA ILE A 154 -15.11 -7.66 -16.74
C ILE A 154 -13.81 -8.24 -17.29
N LEU A 155 -13.06 -8.97 -16.47
CA LEU A 155 -11.75 -9.53 -16.87
C LEU A 155 -11.87 -10.54 -18.03
N LEU A 156 -12.89 -11.40 -18.00
CA LEU A 156 -13.15 -12.36 -19.08
C LEU A 156 -13.57 -11.67 -20.38
N GLN A 157 -14.32 -10.58 -20.29
CA GLN A 157 -14.93 -9.91 -21.45
C GLN A 157 -14.30 -8.55 -21.79
N LYS A 158 -13.13 -8.22 -21.21
CA LYS A 158 -12.49 -6.89 -21.36
C LYS A 158 -12.34 -6.41 -22.80
N GLU A 159 -12.03 -7.31 -23.74
CA GLU A 159 -11.90 -6.93 -25.15
C GLU A 159 -13.26 -6.71 -25.85
N THR A 160 -14.25 -7.50 -25.47
CA THR A 160 -15.60 -7.32 -26.02
C THR A 160 -16.21 -6.03 -25.54
N LEU A 161 -16.09 -5.75 -24.23
CA LEU A 161 -16.48 -4.48 -23.61
C LEU A 161 -15.72 -3.30 -24.25
N GLY A 162 -14.40 -3.40 -24.41
CA GLY A 162 -13.59 -2.37 -25.04
C GLY A 162 -14.02 -2.09 -26.49
N ARG A 163 -14.33 -3.14 -27.25
CA ARG A 163 -14.86 -2.98 -28.63
C ARG A 163 -16.23 -2.33 -28.66
N GLN A 164 -17.11 -2.73 -27.73
CA GLN A 164 -18.46 -2.13 -27.61
C GLN A 164 -18.38 -0.65 -27.24
N ILE A 165 -17.56 -0.30 -26.25
CA ILE A 165 -17.35 1.10 -25.84
C ILE A 165 -16.77 1.90 -26.99
N LYS A 166 -15.75 1.39 -27.71
CA LYS A 166 -15.20 2.08 -28.89
C LYS A 166 -16.26 2.31 -29.97
N LYS A 167 -17.13 1.33 -30.25
CA LYS A 167 -18.21 1.48 -31.21
C LYS A 167 -19.23 2.55 -30.78
N VAL A 168 -19.60 2.56 -29.49
CA VAL A 168 -20.51 3.58 -28.95
C VAL A 168 -19.88 4.97 -29.07
N LEU A 169 -18.60 5.12 -28.65
CA LEU A 169 -17.90 6.39 -28.76
C LEU A 169 -17.84 6.88 -30.22
N ALA A 170 -17.52 5.99 -31.16
CA ALA A 170 -17.44 6.33 -32.59
C ALA A 170 -18.80 6.67 -33.21
N ALA A 171 -19.90 6.14 -32.65
CA ALA A 171 -21.24 6.44 -33.16
C ALA A 171 -21.76 7.80 -32.69
N PHE A 172 -21.39 8.27 -31.50
CA PHE A 172 -21.94 9.49 -30.89
C PHE A 172 -20.98 10.67 -30.82
N LEU A 173 -19.66 10.45 -31.03
CA LEU A 173 -18.65 11.50 -30.91
C LEU A 173 -17.86 11.67 -32.22
N PRO A 174 -17.40 12.90 -32.53
CA PRO A 174 -16.53 13.16 -33.66
C PRO A 174 -15.19 12.47 -33.49
N GLU A 175 -14.56 12.04 -34.59
CA GLU A 175 -13.28 11.30 -34.60
C GLU A 175 -12.18 11.90 -33.72
N PRO A 176 -11.92 13.23 -33.69
CA PRO A 176 -10.88 13.80 -32.84
C PRO A 176 -11.18 13.64 -31.32
N ALA A 177 -12.46 13.60 -30.94
CA ALA A 177 -12.86 13.36 -29.55
C ALA A 177 -12.66 11.89 -29.16
N VAL A 178 -13.00 10.97 -30.06
CA VAL A 178 -12.77 9.52 -29.86
C VAL A 178 -11.28 9.25 -29.68
N GLY A 179 -10.43 9.82 -30.55
CA GLY A 179 -8.97 9.69 -30.43
C GLY A 179 -8.45 10.13 -29.04
N ARG A 180 -8.83 11.33 -28.59
CA ARG A 180 -8.45 11.84 -27.27
C ARG A 180 -8.90 10.94 -26.11
N ILE A 181 -10.13 10.44 -26.14
CA ILE A 181 -10.65 9.53 -25.10
C ILE A 181 -9.85 8.24 -25.05
N LEU A 182 -9.50 7.68 -26.21
CA LEU A 182 -8.67 6.49 -26.31
C LEU A 182 -7.25 6.72 -25.77
N ASP A 183 -6.65 7.88 -26.07
CA ASP A 183 -5.33 8.26 -25.57
C ASP A 183 -5.34 8.43 -24.05
N ILE A 184 -6.36 9.09 -23.50
CA ILE A 184 -6.55 9.22 -22.05
C ILE A 184 -6.73 7.85 -21.39
N THR A 185 -7.51 6.96 -21.99
CA THR A 185 -7.72 5.61 -21.49
C THR A 185 -6.43 4.80 -21.49
N ALA A 186 -5.63 4.90 -22.56
CA ALA A 186 -4.34 4.24 -22.67
C ALA A 186 -3.32 4.79 -21.65
N LEU A 187 -3.29 6.11 -21.45
CA LEU A 187 -2.47 6.75 -20.42
C LEU A 187 -2.88 6.27 -19.04
N THR A 188 -4.18 6.25 -18.73
CA THR A 188 -4.71 5.77 -17.45
C THR A 188 -4.30 4.33 -17.22
N GLU A 189 -4.51 3.44 -18.17
CA GLU A 189 -4.14 2.02 -18.05
C GLU A 189 -2.64 1.85 -17.77
N ARG A 190 -1.79 2.57 -18.50
CA ARG A 190 -0.34 2.51 -18.30
C ARG A 190 0.05 3.00 -16.91
N THR A 191 -0.40 4.18 -16.51
CA THR A 191 -0.06 4.79 -15.21
C THR A 191 -0.46 3.90 -14.04
N PHE A 192 -1.68 3.39 -14.07
CA PHE A 192 -2.16 2.47 -13.02
C PHE A 192 -1.40 1.13 -13.01
N SER A 193 -1.19 0.54 -14.19
CA SER A 193 -0.47 -0.73 -14.30
C SER A 193 0.96 -0.61 -13.78
N HIS A 194 1.67 0.46 -14.15
CA HIS A 194 3.02 0.71 -13.68
C HIS A 194 3.06 0.96 -12.17
N PHE A 195 2.16 1.78 -11.65
CA PHE A 195 2.07 2.07 -10.22
C PHE A 195 1.79 0.79 -9.39
N LEU A 196 0.76 0.03 -9.76
CA LEU A 196 0.41 -1.19 -9.02
C LEU A 196 1.50 -2.25 -9.09
N THR A 197 2.12 -2.43 -10.27
CA THR A 197 3.23 -3.37 -10.41
C THR A 197 4.43 -2.93 -9.57
N GLY A 198 4.76 -1.65 -9.59
CA GLY A 198 5.84 -1.07 -8.79
C GLY A 198 5.56 -1.25 -7.29
N GLN A 199 4.36 -0.92 -6.82
CA GLN A 199 3.97 -1.04 -5.43
C GLN A 199 4.00 -2.49 -4.91
N CYS A 200 3.53 -3.44 -5.72
CA CYS A 200 3.62 -4.86 -5.37
C CYS A 200 5.08 -5.35 -5.34
N ALA A 201 5.90 -4.93 -6.29
CA ALA A 201 7.32 -5.29 -6.33
C ALA A 201 8.07 -4.69 -5.13
N GLU A 202 7.83 -3.41 -4.83
CA GLU A 202 8.37 -2.73 -3.66
C GLU A 202 8.01 -3.45 -2.36
N ALA A 203 6.74 -3.81 -2.17
CA ALA A 203 6.27 -4.54 -1.00
C ALA A 203 7.02 -5.87 -0.79
N VAL A 204 7.21 -6.64 -1.86
CA VAL A 204 7.95 -7.92 -1.80
C VAL A 204 9.42 -7.68 -1.50
N ILE A 205 10.06 -6.70 -2.15
CA ILE A 205 11.48 -6.38 -1.94
C ILE A 205 11.71 -5.91 -0.50
N LEU A 206 10.89 -4.96 0.00
CA LEU A 206 10.98 -4.46 1.36
C LEU A 206 10.79 -5.56 2.39
N GLY A 207 9.71 -6.32 2.29
CA GLY A 207 9.45 -7.42 3.21
C GLY A 207 10.58 -8.44 3.26
N THR A 208 11.11 -8.82 2.10
CA THR A 208 12.23 -9.75 2.01
C THR A 208 13.51 -9.14 2.58
N MET A 209 13.81 -7.88 2.28
CA MET A 209 14.97 -7.17 2.79
C MET A 209 14.94 -7.07 4.32
N PHE A 210 13.82 -6.66 4.90
CA PHE A 210 13.66 -6.62 6.36
C PHE A 210 13.77 -8.01 6.97
N PHE A 211 13.10 -9.01 6.41
CA PHE A 211 13.19 -10.39 6.89
C PHE A 211 14.63 -10.90 6.91
N VAL A 212 15.37 -10.73 5.82
CA VAL A 212 16.76 -11.19 5.70
C VAL A 212 17.67 -10.46 6.68
N VAL A 213 17.60 -9.13 6.73
CA VAL A 213 18.48 -8.31 7.60
C VAL A 213 18.19 -8.60 9.08
N LEU A 214 16.92 -8.62 9.49
CA LEU A 214 16.57 -8.93 10.89
C LEU A 214 16.95 -10.35 11.28
N THR A 215 16.88 -11.31 10.35
CA THR A 215 17.33 -12.70 10.58
C THR A 215 18.85 -12.76 10.74
N VAL A 216 19.62 -12.03 9.93
CA VAL A 216 21.10 -11.97 10.00
C VAL A 216 21.54 -11.34 11.31
N ILE A 217 20.88 -10.27 11.77
CA ILE A 217 21.16 -9.62 13.06
C ILE A 217 20.62 -10.44 14.25
N ARG A 218 19.86 -11.50 13.97
CA ARG A 218 19.24 -12.40 14.96
C ARG A 218 18.21 -11.70 15.86
N LEU A 219 17.52 -10.70 15.34
CA LEU A 219 16.42 -10.08 16.05
C LEU A 219 15.18 -11.00 16.08
N PRO A 220 14.41 -11.03 17.19
CA PRO A 220 13.20 -11.80 17.28
C PRO A 220 12.14 -11.31 16.29
N TYR A 221 11.16 -12.14 15.97
CA TYR A 221 10.03 -11.81 15.10
C TYR A 221 10.40 -11.35 13.66
N ALA A 222 11.59 -11.67 13.15
CA ALA A 222 12.07 -11.24 11.82
C ALA A 222 11.05 -11.55 10.71
N LEU A 223 10.48 -12.77 10.68
CA LEU A 223 9.49 -13.16 9.70
C LEU A 223 8.19 -12.35 9.85
N LEU A 224 7.70 -12.17 11.07
CA LEU A 224 6.48 -11.42 11.35
C LEU A 224 6.61 -9.97 10.89
N ILE A 225 7.73 -9.34 11.25
CA ILE A 225 8.01 -7.94 10.89
C ILE A 225 8.21 -7.80 9.38
N GLY A 226 8.96 -8.71 8.75
CA GLY A 226 9.15 -8.71 7.30
C GLY A 226 7.83 -8.80 6.54
N VAL A 227 6.94 -9.71 6.95
CA VAL A 227 5.61 -9.86 6.34
C VAL A 227 4.72 -8.65 6.65
N LEU A 228 4.75 -8.15 7.89
CA LEU A 228 4.00 -6.96 8.28
C LEU A 228 4.41 -5.74 7.43
N ILE A 229 5.73 -5.52 7.28
CA ILE A 229 6.26 -4.43 6.47
C ILE A 229 5.88 -4.61 5.00
N ALA A 230 5.97 -5.82 4.44
CA ALA A 230 5.51 -6.08 3.07
C ALA A 230 4.04 -5.68 2.88
N PHE A 231 3.20 -5.98 3.85
CA PHE A 231 1.77 -5.66 3.78
C PHE A 231 1.48 -4.19 3.96
N THR A 232 2.13 -3.58 4.95
CA THR A 232 1.93 -2.15 5.23
C THR A 232 2.54 -1.27 4.15
N ALA A 233 3.63 -1.69 3.51
CA ALA A 233 4.24 -1.01 2.37
C ALA A 233 3.28 -0.83 1.17
N LEU A 234 2.23 -1.68 1.05
CA LEU A 234 1.18 -1.45 0.05
C LEU A 234 0.43 -0.12 0.27
N ILE A 235 0.52 0.46 1.47
CA ILE A 235 -0.06 1.76 1.80
C ILE A 235 1.07 2.81 1.73
N PRO A 236 1.17 3.59 0.65
CA PRO A 236 2.26 4.55 0.48
C PRO A 236 2.35 5.51 1.67
N ILE A 237 3.56 5.83 2.11
CA ILE A 237 3.87 6.72 3.23
C ILE A 237 3.49 6.10 4.60
N PHE A 238 2.23 5.69 4.79
CA PHE A 238 1.74 5.16 6.08
C PHE A 238 2.32 3.80 6.42
N GLY A 239 2.64 2.98 5.43
CA GLY A 239 3.15 1.63 5.64
C GLY A 239 4.43 1.59 6.48
N ALA A 240 5.37 2.48 6.19
CA ALA A 240 6.61 2.59 6.94
C ALA A 240 6.38 2.95 8.41
N PHE A 241 5.50 3.92 8.69
CA PHE A 241 5.18 4.33 10.07
C PHE A 241 4.50 3.22 10.87
N VAL A 242 3.58 2.49 10.27
CA VAL A 242 2.93 1.34 10.91
C VAL A 242 3.93 0.23 11.17
N GLY A 243 4.79 -0.09 10.18
CA GLY A 243 5.84 -1.09 10.32
C GLY A 243 6.84 -0.74 11.43
N LEU A 244 7.26 0.54 11.50
CA LEU A 244 8.14 1.04 12.56
C LEU A 244 7.47 0.93 13.93
N ALA A 245 6.26 1.48 14.08
CA ALA A 245 5.57 1.53 15.37
C ALA A 245 5.33 0.13 15.93
N VAL A 246 4.79 -0.78 15.11
CA VAL A 246 4.54 -2.16 15.54
C VAL A 246 5.85 -2.92 15.79
N GLY A 247 6.85 -2.73 14.92
CA GLY A 247 8.15 -3.39 15.07
C GLY A 247 8.88 -2.94 16.35
N VAL A 248 8.95 -1.64 16.61
CA VAL A 248 9.54 -1.10 17.86
C VAL A 248 8.79 -1.63 19.07
N PHE A 249 7.47 -1.62 19.05
CA PHE A 249 6.65 -2.12 20.13
C PHE A 249 6.93 -3.62 20.42
N LEU A 250 6.98 -4.45 19.37
CA LEU A 250 7.28 -5.88 19.52
C LEU A 250 8.67 -6.13 20.09
N MET A 251 9.68 -5.39 19.60
CA MET A 251 11.07 -5.51 20.08
C MET A 251 11.22 -5.02 21.52
N LEU A 252 10.55 -3.89 21.84
CA LEU A 252 10.59 -3.32 23.19
C LEU A 252 10.07 -4.27 24.25
N MET A 253 9.08 -5.10 23.91
CA MET A 253 8.52 -6.11 24.80
C MET A 253 9.47 -7.28 25.07
N VAL A 254 10.49 -7.47 24.24
CA VAL A 254 11.51 -8.52 24.43
C VAL A 254 12.72 -7.93 25.15
N ASN A 255 13.31 -6.87 24.59
CA ASN A 255 14.47 -6.20 25.14
C ASN A 255 14.56 -4.78 24.60
N PRO A 256 14.75 -3.74 25.45
CA PRO A 256 14.93 -2.37 24.99
C PRO A 256 16.11 -2.20 24.02
N MET A 257 17.18 -2.97 24.16
CA MET A 257 18.33 -2.94 23.27
C MET A 257 17.97 -3.43 21.86
N ASP A 258 17.15 -4.48 21.76
CA ASP A 258 16.66 -5.00 20.48
C ASP A 258 15.76 -3.98 19.77
N ALA A 259 14.97 -3.22 20.52
CA ALA A 259 14.16 -2.13 19.98
C ALA A 259 15.04 -0.99 19.43
N LEU A 260 16.12 -0.65 20.11
CA LEU A 260 17.08 0.36 19.64
C LEU A 260 17.78 -0.12 18.35
N ILE A 261 18.30 -1.36 18.35
CA ILE A 261 18.93 -1.98 17.17
C ILE A 261 17.97 -2.03 15.99
N PHE A 262 16.72 -2.45 16.24
CA PHE A 262 15.67 -2.47 15.23
C PHE A 262 15.40 -1.08 14.66
N THR A 263 15.27 -0.08 15.52
CA THR A 263 14.99 1.30 15.09
C THR A 263 16.10 1.84 14.18
N ILE A 264 17.36 1.66 14.56
CA ILE A 264 18.52 2.07 13.74
C ILE A 264 18.50 1.31 12.41
N THR A 265 18.32 -0.01 12.48
CA THR A 265 18.26 -0.87 11.26
C THR A 265 17.12 -0.43 10.35
N PHE A 266 15.95 -0.13 10.92
CA PHE A 266 14.78 0.34 10.17
C PHE A 266 15.11 1.62 9.39
N PHE A 267 15.68 2.63 10.03
CA PHE A 267 16.04 3.88 9.35
C PHE A 267 17.11 3.67 8.27
N VAL A 268 18.10 2.80 8.49
CA VAL A 268 19.11 2.47 7.47
C VAL A 268 18.45 1.80 6.26
N LEU A 269 17.58 0.83 6.49
CA LEU A 269 16.88 0.14 5.41
C LEU A 269 15.89 1.08 4.68
N GLN A 270 15.24 1.99 5.42
CA GLN A 270 14.36 2.99 4.83
C GLN A 270 15.14 3.99 3.95
N GLN A 271 16.38 4.34 4.34
CA GLN A 271 17.26 5.16 3.49
C GLN A 271 17.67 4.41 2.21
N ILE A 272 17.96 3.12 2.29
CA ILE A 272 18.27 2.29 1.12
C ILE A 272 17.02 2.20 0.22
N GLU A 273 15.86 2.00 0.79
CA GLU A 273 14.58 1.97 0.07
C GLU A 273 14.37 3.30 -0.68
N GLY A 274 14.35 4.42 0.03
CA GLY A 274 14.02 5.73 -0.56
C GLY A 274 15.02 6.22 -1.61
N ASN A 275 16.31 5.89 -1.46
CA ASN A 275 17.35 6.38 -2.38
C ASN A 275 17.70 5.39 -3.50
N LEU A 276 17.53 4.09 -3.27
CA LEU A 276 17.91 3.07 -4.23
C LEU A 276 16.71 2.31 -4.79
N ILE A 277 15.88 1.69 -3.94
CA ILE A 277 14.83 0.78 -4.37
C ILE A 277 13.67 1.55 -5.01
N TYR A 278 13.16 2.56 -4.32
CA TYR A 278 12.01 3.35 -4.76
C TYR A 278 12.20 3.96 -6.16
N PRO A 279 13.32 4.63 -6.49
CA PRO A 279 13.55 5.19 -7.82
C PRO A 279 13.58 4.15 -8.94
N TYR A 280 14.09 2.94 -8.65
CA TYR A 280 14.19 1.87 -9.65
C TYR A 280 12.88 1.10 -9.82
N VAL A 281 12.10 0.91 -8.76
CA VAL A 281 10.91 0.03 -8.76
C VAL A 281 9.64 0.83 -9.05
N VAL A 282 9.42 1.92 -8.35
CA VAL A 282 8.25 2.78 -8.52
C VAL A 282 8.60 3.94 -9.47
N GLY A 283 9.79 4.48 -9.34
CA GLY A 283 10.47 5.42 -10.24
C GLY A 283 9.62 6.60 -10.71
N ASN A 284 9.91 7.07 -11.91
CA ASN A 284 9.14 8.12 -12.60
C ASN A 284 7.76 7.66 -13.09
N SER A 285 7.29 6.49 -12.62
CA SER A 285 6.03 5.88 -13.10
C SER A 285 4.81 6.72 -12.81
N VAL A 286 4.87 7.58 -11.79
CA VAL A 286 3.74 8.40 -11.37
C VAL A 286 3.89 9.84 -11.87
N GLY A 287 5.12 10.35 -12.06
CA GLY A 287 5.39 11.70 -12.56
C GLY A 287 4.72 12.84 -11.76
N LEU A 288 4.36 12.58 -10.52
CA LEU A 288 3.66 13.49 -9.62
C LEU A 288 4.65 14.12 -8.63
N PRO A 289 4.65 15.44 -8.43
CA PRO A 289 5.30 16.06 -7.28
C PRO A 289 4.78 15.50 -5.96
N SER A 290 5.66 15.33 -4.96
CA SER A 290 5.34 14.67 -3.68
C SER A 290 4.13 15.28 -2.95
N ILE A 291 3.90 16.58 -3.11
CA ILE A 291 2.74 17.25 -2.50
C ILE A 291 1.41 16.71 -3.04
N TRP A 292 1.33 16.39 -4.32
CA TRP A 292 0.13 15.83 -4.94
C TRP A 292 -0.09 14.36 -4.54
N VAL A 293 1.01 13.63 -4.27
CA VAL A 293 0.92 12.28 -3.71
C VAL A 293 0.29 12.35 -2.32
N LEU A 294 0.72 13.29 -1.47
CA LEU A 294 0.14 13.49 -0.14
C LEU A 294 -1.36 13.84 -0.21
N VAL A 295 -1.75 14.73 -1.13
CA VAL A 295 -3.15 15.08 -1.37
C VAL A 295 -3.94 13.86 -1.81
N ALA A 296 -3.42 13.10 -2.79
CA ALA A 296 -4.08 11.89 -3.29
C ALA A 296 -4.31 10.85 -2.20
N VAL A 297 -3.29 10.61 -1.35
CA VAL A 297 -3.36 9.67 -0.23
C VAL A 297 -4.37 10.14 0.81
N THR A 298 -4.37 11.41 1.17
CA THR A 298 -5.29 11.97 2.17
C THR A 298 -6.73 11.91 1.70
N VAL A 299 -7.01 12.37 0.48
CA VAL A 299 -8.36 12.35 -0.10
C VAL A 299 -8.82 10.92 -0.36
N GLY A 300 -7.97 10.11 -0.98
CA GLY A 300 -8.30 8.70 -1.26
C GLY A 300 -8.56 7.91 0.02
N GLY A 301 -7.72 8.13 1.04
CA GLY A 301 -7.86 7.51 2.35
C GLY A 301 -9.17 7.87 3.05
N SER A 302 -9.59 9.12 2.99
CA SER A 302 -10.85 9.57 3.60
C SER A 302 -12.10 9.06 2.87
N MET A 303 -12.03 8.82 1.55
CA MET A 303 -13.17 8.38 0.75
C MET A 303 -13.38 6.87 0.76
N MET A 304 -12.32 6.08 0.60
CA MET A 304 -12.39 4.63 0.38
C MET A 304 -11.34 3.87 1.18
N GLY A 305 -10.71 4.47 2.18
CA GLY A 305 -9.65 3.85 2.97
C GLY A 305 -8.43 3.46 2.12
N ILE A 306 -7.84 2.30 2.41
CA ILE A 306 -6.61 1.80 1.74
C ILE A 306 -6.81 1.66 0.22
N VAL A 307 -7.96 1.16 -0.21
CA VAL A 307 -8.27 1.00 -1.63
C VAL A 307 -8.32 2.38 -2.32
N GLY A 308 -8.85 3.38 -1.63
CA GLY A 308 -8.86 4.76 -2.13
C GLY A 308 -7.45 5.32 -2.30
N MET A 309 -6.54 5.11 -1.34
CA MET A 309 -5.16 5.55 -1.47
C MET A 309 -4.48 4.98 -2.73
N LEU A 310 -4.66 3.68 -2.98
CA LEU A 310 -4.10 2.99 -4.15
C LEU A 310 -4.70 3.46 -5.49
N ILE A 311 -5.95 3.90 -5.49
CA ILE A 311 -6.63 4.37 -6.70
C ILE A 311 -6.34 5.86 -6.95
N PHE A 312 -6.36 6.69 -5.91
CA PHE A 312 -6.26 8.14 -6.08
C PHE A 312 -4.86 8.61 -6.50
N ILE A 313 -3.79 7.91 -6.11
CA ILE A 313 -2.43 8.27 -6.53
C ILE A 313 -2.30 8.24 -8.06
N PRO A 314 -2.54 7.12 -8.75
CA PRO A 314 -2.45 7.10 -10.20
C PRO A 314 -3.54 7.93 -10.88
N LEU A 315 -4.71 8.11 -10.27
CA LEU A 315 -5.75 8.99 -10.78
C LEU A 315 -5.29 10.46 -10.81
N CYS A 316 -4.70 10.93 -9.71
CA CYS A 316 -4.11 12.28 -9.65
C CYS A 316 -2.94 12.42 -10.63
N SER A 317 -2.14 11.36 -10.85
CA SER A 317 -1.08 11.35 -11.84
C SER A 317 -1.60 11.57 -13.26
N VAL A 318 -2.64 10.83 -13.63
CA VAL A 318 -3.29 11.01 -14.95
C VAL A 318 -3.86 12.42 -15.08
N LEU A 319 -4.56 12.91 -14.05
CA LEU A 319 -5.14 14.25 -14.06
C LEU A 319 -4.06 15.34 -14.20
N TYR A 320 -2.96 15.19 -13.45
CA TYR A 320 -1.82 16.10 -13.53
C TYR A 320 -1.17 16.10 -14.92
N ALA A 321 -0.97 14.92 -15.51
CA ALA A 321 -0.42 14.79 -16.87
C ALA A 321 -1.33 15.48 -17.90
N LEU A 322 -2.64 15.25 -17.84
CA LEU A 322 -3.61 15.87 -18.74
C LEU A 322 -3.65 17.39 -18.58
N LEU A 323 -3.59 17.88 -17.35
CA LEU A 323 -3.54 19.33 -17.09
C LEU A 323 -2.25 19.94 -17.64
N ARG A 324 -1.10 19.32 -17.40
CA ARG A 324 0.19 19.77 -17.91
C ARG A 324 0.19 19.84 -19.45
N ASP A 325 -0.27 18.78 -20.10
CA ASP A 325 -0.33 18.73 -21.57
C ASP A 325 -1.32 19.77 -22.13
N GLY A 326 -2.46 19.96 -21.45
CA GLY A 326 -3.44 20.98 -21.82
C GLY A 326 -2.90 22.41 -21.70
N VAL A 327 -2.13 22.69 -20.63
CA VAL A 327 -1.47 23.98 -20.43
C VAL A 327 -0.40 24.21 -21.48
N ASN A 328 0.47 23.23 -21.72
CA ASN A 328 1.54 23.35 -22.73
C ASN A 328 1.00 23.58 -24.15
N MET A 329 -0.07 22.87 -24.50
CA MET A 329 -0.74 23.12 -25.82
C MET A 329 -1.31 24.53 -25.92
N ARG A 330 -1.83 25.11 -24.85
CA ARG A 330 -2.38 26.48 -24.86
C ARG A 330 -1.29 27.54 -24.88
N LEU A 331 -0.19 27.32 -24.16
CA LEU A 331 0.96 28.21 -24.15
C LEU A 331 1.67 28.20 -25.50
N GLY A 332 1.87 27.03 -26.11
CA GLY A 332 2.42 26.91 -27.48
C GLY A 332 1.59 27.61 -28.54
N LYS A 333 0.24 27.61 -28.40
CA LYS A 333 -0.65 28.37 -29.33
C LYS A 333 -0.63 29.89 -29.11
N LYS A 334 -0.20 30.37 -27.92
CA LYS A 334 -0.12 31.82 -27.63
C LYS A 334 1.20 32.47 -28.05
N GLY A 335 2.11 31.73 -28.73
CA GLY A 335 3.38 32.27 -29.21
C GLY A 335 4.37 32.65 -28.09
N GLY A 336 4.12 32.21 -26.86
CA GLY A 336 4.99 32.46 -25.69
C GLY A 336 5.82 31.23 -25.35
N GLY A 337 6.38 30.56 -26.35
CA GLY A 337 7.31 29.47 -26.09
C GLY A 337 8.65 30.01 -25.65
N THR A 338 9.22 29.48 -24.63
CA THR A 338 10.63 29.29 -24.26
C THR A 338 11.11 29.85 -22.91
N ALA A 339 10.40 30.78 -22.26
CA ALA A 339 11.00 31.40 -21.08
C ALA A 339 10.44 30.96 -19.69
N VAL A 340 9.38 30.15 -19.63
CA VAL A 340 8.72 29.81 -18.34
C VAL A 340 8.94 28.36 -17.90
N CYS A 341 9.48 27.51 -18.76
CA CYS A 341 9.65 26.08 -18.42
C CYS A 341 11.08 25.68 -18.01
N GLU A 342 12.07 26.58 -18.09
CA GLU A 342 13.46 26.26 -17.74
C GLU A 342 13.73 26.31 -16.24
N ASP A 343 12.95 27.08 -15.48
CA ASP A 343 13.16 27.22 -14.01
C ASP A 343 12.48 26.13 -13.15
N ALA A 344 11.65 25.27 -13.74
CA ALA A 344 10.93 24.23 -12.99
C ALA A 344 11.48 22.80 -13.14
N CYS A 345 12.39 22.58 -14.08
CA CYS A 345 13.13 21.32 -14.21
C CYS A 345 14.61 21.63 -14.04
N GLY A 346 15.15 21.36 -12.87
CA GLY A 346 16.60 21.43 -12.63
C GLY A 346 17.38 20.57 -13.64
N PRO A 347 18.64 20.91 -13.94
CA PRO A 347 19.39 20.29 -15.00
C PRO A 347 19.59 18.80 -14.73
N VAL A 348 19.09 17.98 -15.64
CA VAL A 348 19.52 16.59 -15.80
C VAL A 348 21.01 16.64 -16.14
N GLY A 349 21.84 16.11 -15.26
CA GLY A 349 23.29 16.15 -15.36
C GLY A 349 23.78 15.68 -16.72
N GLU A 350 24.29 16.63 -17.47
CA GLU A 350 25.11 16.41 -18.64
C GLU A 350 26.48 15.89 -18.15
N LYS A 351 26.75 14.63 -18.45
CA LYS A 351 28.08 14.04 -18.25
C LYS A 351 29.01 14.71 -19.27
N ASP A 352 29.85 15.61 -18.79
CA ASP A 352 31.05 16.02 -19.50
C ASP A 352 31.96 14.81 -19.70
N GLY A 353 31.91 14.29 -20.92
CA GLY A 353 32.98 13.51 -21.50
C GLY A 353 33.69 14.39 -22.51
N ASP A 354 34.97 14.36 -22.40
CA ASP A 354 35.94 14.77 -23.41
C ASP A 354 36.49 16.21 -23.35
N GLN A 355 37.71 16.28 -22.83
CA GLN A 355 38.82 16.98 -23.54
C GLN A 355 40.16 16.55 -22.95
N GLY A 356 40.73 15.56 -23.63
CA GLY A 356 42.17 15.43 -23.66
C GLY A 356 42.71 16.25 -24.79
N GLN A 357 43.95 16.68 -24.61
CA GLN A 357 44.96 17.16 -25.53
C GLN A 357 45.32 18.65 -25.54
N GLN A 358 46.57 18.79 -25.32
CA GLN A 358 47.55 19.88 -25.62
C GLN A 358 47.86 20.78 -24.43
N GLU A 359 48.99 20.61 -23.82
CA GLU A 359 50.43 20.75 -24.09
C GLU A 359 51.29 20.14 -23.00
#